data_9e36b172ee0279e1832e9e59e0f77d95
#
_entry.id   9e36b172ee0279e1832e9e59e0f77d95
#
_cell.length_a   1.000
_cell.length_b   1.000
_cell.length_c   1.000
_cell.angle_alpha   90.00
_cell.angle_beta   90.00
_cell.angle_gamma   90.00
#
_symmetry.space_group_name_H-M   'P 1'
#
loop_
_entity.id
_entity.type
_entity.pdbx_description
1 polymer ?
#
loop_
_entity_poly.entity_id
_entity_poly.type
_entity_poly.pdbx_seq_one_letter_code
_entity_poly.pdbx_strand_id
1 'polypeptide(L)'
;MHLLVTGASGFVMSVLGREWLAAYPAAHLTVLDAAPLDETARRYFAPFAERLDVILADLTRLDTWRAALEAKIITHVVHGATITPISRGTEAESRREPEAEQPARIIDVNVMGTVALLEWARTQSTIQRFVYVSSGGVYKEHGPDCPGQPMPEDGYVMPSRLYGISKLASELIAERYGSLFGLPAISVRPASVYGTMDRVTASRNVRHVPNRIAHAALEVRGRLRVNSLDGVGDYIHAEDVARAILALLAAPRLNFSVYNIASGTTTSVRDFVEWAAEKVPGFQAEVVSAADAELVQDPSLKDGMWGAYDISRIQAETSWRPRPVREAFHAYMD
;
A
#
# COMPACT_ATOMS: atom_id res chain seq x y z
N MET A 1 -10.22 -15.10 -16.32
CA MET A 1 -9.72 -13.77 -15.89
C MET A 1 -8.22 -13.82 -15.74
N HIS A 2 -7.52 -12.74 -16.06
CA HIS A 2 -6.08 -12.65 -15.95
C HIS A 2 -5.70 -11.27 -15.36
N LEU A 3 -5.09 -11.27 -14.20
CA LEU A 3 -4.64 -10.05 -13.53
C LEU A 3 -3.16 -9.80 -13.82
N LEU A 4 -2.83 -8.59 -14.22
CA LEU A 4 -1.46 -8.06 -14.19
C LEU A 4 -1.29 -7.24 -12.91
N VAL A 5 -0.28 -7.58 -12.10
CA VAL A 5 0.13 -6.80 -10.94
C VAL A 5 1.57 -6.33 -11.13
N THR A 6 1.81 -5.03 -10.98
CA THR A 6 3.18 -4.52 -10.93
C THR A 6 3.60 -4.26 -9.48
N GLY A 7 4.84 -4.59 -9.14
CA GLY A 7 5.35 -4.40 -7.78
C GLY A 7 5.01 -5.53 -6.79
N ALA A 8 4.68 -6.74 -7.27
CA ALA A 8 4.26 -7.84 -6.41
C ALA A 8 5.41 -8.61 -5.74
N SER A 9 6.67 -8.26 -5.99
CA SER A 9 7.78 -8.66 -5.11
C SER A 9 7.74 -7.91 -3.77
N GLY A 10 7.02 -6.79 -3.72
CA GLY A 10 6.80 -5.96 -2.53
C GLY A 10 5.71 -6.49 -1.61
N PHE A 11 5.37 -5.67 -0.60
CA PHE A 11 4.47 -6.00 0.48
C PHE A 11 2.99 -6.14 0.03
N VAL A 12 2.32 -5.03 -0.21
CA VAL A 12 0.85 -5.01 -0.42
C VAL A 12 0.44 -5.75 -1.69
N MET A 13 1.23 -5.63 -2.75
CA MET A 13 0.92 -6.24 -4.03
C MET A 13 1.11 -7.76 -4.05
N SER A 14 2.00 -8.31 -3.20
CA SER A 14 2.07 -9.77 -3.02
C SER A 14 0.81 -10.32 -2.33
N VAL A 15 0.30 -9.61 -1.32
CA VAL A 15 -0.96 -9.99 -0.66
C VAL A 15 -2.13 -9.92 -1.64
N LEU A 16 -2.23 -8.85 -2.41
CA LEU A 16 -3.25 -8.73 -3.46
C LEU A 16 -3.19 -9.87 -4.47
N GLY A 17 -2.01 -10.19 -4.98
CA GLY A 17 -1.83 -11.26 -5.97
C GLY A 17 -2.27 -12.63 -5.42
N ARG A 18 -1.95 -12.93 -4.17
CA ARG A 18 -2.39 -14.17 -3.51
C ARG A 18 -3.90 -14.20 -3.27
N GLU A 19 -4.49 -13.11 -2.76
CA GLU A 19 -5.94 -13.01 -2.55
C GLU A 19 -6.71 -13.16 -3.89
N TRP A 20 -6.19 -12.59 -4.99
CA TRP A 20 -6.75 -12.82 -6.33
C TRP A 20 -6.78 -14.30 -6.71
N LEU A 21 -5.63 -14.99 -6.58
CA LEU A 21 -5.53 -16.40 -6.95
C LEU A 21 -6.36 -17.32 -6.05
N ALA A 22 -6.55 -16.94 -4.78
CA ALA A 22 -7.41 -17.64 -3.84
C ALA A 22 -8.89 -17.43 -4.13
N ALA A 23 -9.29 -16.17 -4.42
CA ALA A 23 -10.68 -15.83 -4.68
C ALA A 23 -11.20 -16.38 -6.02
N TYR A 24 -10.31 -16.52 -7.02
CA TYR A 24 -10.68 -16.92 -8.38
C TYR A 24 -9.89 -18.16 -8.84
N PRO A 25 -10.38 -19.39 -8.59
CA PRO A 25 -9.66 -20.63 -8.86
C PRO A 25 -9.22 -20.85 -10.32
N ALA A 26 -9.96 -20.27 -11.30
CA ALA A 26 -9.64 -20.35 -12.73
C ALA A 26 -8.85 -19.14 -13.27
N ALA A 27 -8.48 -18.19 -12.39
CA ALA A 27 -7.77 -16.99 -12.82
C ALA A 27 -6.25 -17.19 -12.82
N HIS A 28 -5.58 -16.41 -13.66
CA HIS A 28 -4.13 -16.31 -13.74
C HIS A 28 -3.65 -14.98 -13.16
N LEU A 29 -2.40 -14.96 -12.71
CA LEU A 29 -1.68 -13.78 -12.27
C LEU A 29 -0.38 -13.64 -13.05
N THR A 30 -0.15 -12.48 -13.63
CA THR A 30 1.17 -12.07 -14.12
C THR A 30 1.72 -10.99 -13.20
N VAL A 31 2.91 -11.19 -12.69
CA VAL A 31 3.69 -10.22 -11.92
C VAL A 31 4.71 -9.57 -12.85
N LEU A 32 4.74 -8.24 -12.89
CA LEU A 32 5.80 -7.46 -13.54
C LEU A 32 6.55 -6.68 -12.46
N ASP A 33 7.82 -6.94 -12.28
CA ASP A 33 8.62 -6.33 -11.23
C ASP A 33 10.09 -6.19 -11.66
N ALA A 34 10.78 -5.17 -11.15
CA ALA A 34 12.22 -4.98 -11.35
C ALA A 34 13.08 -5.88 -10.45
N ALA A 35 12.49 -6.40 -9.35
CA ALA A 35 13.14 -7.33 -8.44
C ALA A 35 12.51 -8.72 -8.53
N PRO A 36 13.32 -9.80 -8.44
CA PRO A 36 12.78 -11.15 -8.40
C PRO A 36 11.99 -11.36 -7.09
N LEU A 37 11.04 -12.32 -7.12
CA LEU A 37 10.42 -12.79 -5.89
C LEU A 37 11.50 -13.38 -4.97
N ASP A 38 11.60 -12.83 -3.76
CA ASP A 38 12.47 -13.41 -2.72
C ASP A 38 11.93 -14.76 -2.23
N GLU A 39 12.67 -15.45 -1.36
CA GLU A 39 12.29 -16.77 -0.86
C GLU A 39 10.93 -16.73 -0.14
N THR A 40 10.68 -15.68 0.66
CA THR A 40 9.41 -15.50 1.37
C THR A 40 8.25 -15.34 0.38
N ALA A 41 8.41 -14.49 -0.64
CA ALA A 41 7.39 -14.31 -1.67
C ALA A 41 7.17 -15.60 -2.49
N ARG A 42 8.23 -16.33 -2.84
CA ARG A 42 8.10 -17.62 -3.53
C ARG A 42 7.31 -18.63 -2.71
N ARG A 43 7.60 -18.77 -1.41
CA ARG A 43 6.83 -19.63 -0.50
C ARG A 43 5.38 -19.17 -0.38
N TYR A 44 5.16 -17.85 -0.32
CA TYR A 44 3.84 -17.26 -0.20
C TYR A 44 2.96 -17.56 -1.42
N PHE A 45 3.52 -17.59 -2.62
CA PHE A 45 2.84 -17.93 -3.87
C PHE A 45 2.88 -19.42 -4.22
N ALA A 46 3.64 -20.25 -3.51
CA ALA A 46 3.83 -21.67 -3.86
C ALA A 46 2.52 -22.46 -4.09
N PRO A 47 1.43 -22.26 -3.31
CA PRO A 47 0.16 -22.96 -3.57
C PRO A 47 -0.49 -22.62 -4.92
N PHE A 48 -0.01 -21.58 -5.60
CA PHE A 48 -0.59 -21.05 -6.84
C PHE A 48 0.42 -21.01 -8.01
N ALA A 49 1.56 -21.69 -7.88
CA ALA A 49 2.69 -21.59 -8.82
C ALA A 49 2.30 -21.86 -10.28
N GLU A 50 1.36 -22.79 -10.53
CA GLU A 50 0.90 -23.14 -11.88
C GLU A 50 0.07 -22.01 -12.56
N ARG A 51 -0.40 -21.06 -11.79
CA ARG A 51 -1.22 -19.92 -12.25
C ARG A 51 -0.51 -18.57 -12.11
N LEU A 52 0.80 -18.62 -11.84
CA LEU A 52 1.65 -17.44 -11.63
C LEU A 52 2.72 -17.34 -12.70
N ASP A 53 2.71 -16.24 -13.44
CA ASP A 53 3.80 -15.85 -14.33
C ASP A 53 4.58 -14.68 -13.72
N VAL A 54 5.91 -14.68 -13.85
CA VAL A 54 6.76 -13.59 -13.39
C VAL A 54 7.55 -13.02 -14.55
N ILE A 55 7.39 -11.73 -14.82
CA ILE A 55 8.17 -10.96 -15.78
C ILE A 55 9.12 -10.07 -14.99
N LEU A 56 10.42 -10.36 -15.06
CA LEU A 56 11.45 -9.58 -14.42
C LEU A 56 11.91 -8.48 -15.39
N ALA A 57 11.46 -7.26 -15.18
CA ALA A 57 11.80 -6.12 -16.03
C ALA A 57 11.59 -4.78 -15.32
N ASP A 58 12.35 -3.77 -15.73
CA ASP A 58 12.17 -2.39 -15.31
C ASP A 58 10.98 -1.77 -16.06
N LEU A 59 9.97 -1.33 -15.33
CA LEU A 59 8.74 -0.75 -15.88
C LEU A 59 9.01 0.46 -16.79
N THR A 60 10.08 1.22 -16.54
CA THR A 60 10.49 2.37 -17.37
C THR A 60 11.03 1.97 -18.75
N ARG A 61 11.29 0.69 -18.94
CA ARG A 61 11.86 0.11 -20.17
C ARG A 61 10.82 -0.72 -20.91
N LEU A 62 9.89 -0.04 -21.59
CA LEU A 62 8.76 -0.65 -22.31
C LEU A 62 9.19 -1.80 -23.25
N ASP A 63 10.31 -1.66 -23.91
CA ASP A 63 10.90 -2.64 -24.82
C ASP A 63 11.22 -4.00 -24.14
N THR A 64 11.43 -4.01 -22.82
CA THR A 64 11.84 -5.21 -22.08
C THR A 64 10.68 -6.09 -21.63
N TRP A 65 9.45 -5.58 -21.57
CA TRP A 65 8.29 -6.30 -21.04
C TRP A 65 7.07 -6.31 -21.96
N ARG A 66 6.98 -5.38 -22.90
CA ARG A 66 5.82 -5.22 -23.77
C ARG A 66 5.43 -6.50 -24.51
N ALA A 67 6.38 -7.11 -25.21
CA ALA A 67 6.11 -8.33 -25.99
C ALA A 67 5.64 -9.49 -25.12
N ALA A 68 6.17 -9.61 -23.88
CA ALA A 68 5.75 -10.63 -22.93
C ALA A 68 4.30 -10.44 -22.44
N LEU A 69 3.83 -9.19 -22.33
CA LEU A 69 2.44 -8.89 -21.99
C LEU A 69 1.50 -9.02 -23.20
N GLU A 70 1.93 -8.64 -24.41
CA GLU A 70 1.13 -8.77 -25.64
C GLU A 70 0.85 -10.25 -25.99
N ALA A 71 1.66 -11.18 -25.50
CA ALA A 71 1.41 -12.63 -25.63
C ALA A 71 0.31 -13.16 -24.68
N LYS A 72 -0.29 -12.31 -23.84
CA LYS A 72 -1.26 -12.68 -22.81
C LYS A 72 -2.56 -11.91 -22.97
N ILE A 73 -3.68 -12.54 -22.61
CA ILE A 73 -5.00 -11.88 -22.58
C ILE A 73 -5.20 -11.31 -21.16
N ILE A 74 -4.63 -10.15 -20.89
CA ILE A 74 -4.81 -9.46 -19.62
C ILE A 74 -6.20 -8.81 -19.57
N THR A 75 -6.94 -9.07 -18.50
CA THR A 75 -8.30 -8.53 -18.31
C THR A 75 -8.36 -7.47 -17.22
N HIS A 76 -7.44 -7.52 -16.26
CA HIS A 76 -7.39 -6.59 -15.13
C HIS A 76 -5.94 -6.18 -14.89
N VAL A 77 -5.74 -4.93 -14.48
CA VAL A 77 -4.41 -4.39 -14.14
C VAL A 77 -4.48 -3.72 -12.78
N VAL A 78 -3.53 -4.04 -11.90
CA VAL A 78 -3.28 -3.29 -10.68
C VAL A 78 -1.83 -2.83 -10.68
N HIS A 79 -1.66 -1.52 -10.77
CA HIS A 79 -0.35 -0.89 -10.84
C HIS A 79 0.09 -0.38 -9.47
N GLY A 80 0.97 -1.14 -8.79
CA GLY A 80 1.51 -0.81 -7.47
C GLY A 80 3.03 -0.64 -7.43
N ALA A 81 3.75 -0.86 -8.54
CA ALA A 81 5.20 -0.63 -8.60
C ALA A 81 5.53 0.85 -8.32
N THR A 82 6.42 1.08 -7.36
CA THR A 82 6.76 2.44 -6.91
C THR A 82 8.04 2.43 -6.09
N ILE A 83 8.77 3.53 -6.11
CA ILE A 83 9.77 3.84 -5.09
C ILE A 83 9.05 4.53 -3.94
N THR A 84 9.12 3.92 -2.74
CA THR A 84 8.45 4.42 -1.53
C THR A 84 9.30 5.46 -0.81
N PRO A 85 8.71 6.33 0.05
CA PRO A 85 9.45 7.37 0.76
C PRO A 85 10.22 6.85 1.97
N ILE A 86 10.25 5.53 2.19
CA ILE A 86 10.80 4.95 3.40
C ILE A 86 12.31 5.04 3.39
N SER A 87 12.88 5.69 4.41
CA SER A 87 14.31 5.85 4.58
C SER A 87 15.05 4.52 4.71
N ARG A 88 16.25 4.46 4.13
CA ARG A 88 17.19 3.35 4.27
C ARG A 88 18.12 3.65 5.46
N GLY A 89 18.38 2.66 6.29
CA GLY A 89 19.31 2.75 7.39
C GLY A 89 18.68 2.50 8.76
N THR A 90 19.54 2.22 9.76
CA THR A 90 19.16 2.18 11.16
C THR A 90 18.98 3.62 11.68
N GLU A 91 18.20 3.82 12.72
CA GLU A 91 17.91 5.14 13.30
C GLU A 91 19.16 5.94 13.73
N ALA A 92 20.29 5.26 13.92
CA ALA A 92 21.58 5.88 14.24
C ALA A 92 22.37 6.33 12.99
N GLU A 93 22.09 5.75 11.81
CA GLU A 93 22.70 6.17 10.56
C GLU A 93 21.70 7.09 9.85
N SER A 94 22.09 8.34 9.64
CA SER A 94 21.29 9.39 9.00
C SER A 94 20.23 8.83 8.05
N ARG A 95 18.95 9.02 8.38
CA ARG A 95 17.80 8.63 7.54
C ARG A 95 17.99 9.23 6.16
N ARG A 96 18.48 8.44 5.22
CA ARG A 96 18.60 8.86 3.83
C ARG A 96 17.27 8.61 3.16
N GLU A 97 16.54 9.65 2.90
CA GLU A 97 15.30 9.58 2.15
C GLU A 97 15.63 9.32 0.67
N PRO A 98 14.94 8.37 -0.02
CA PRO A 98 15.16 8.11 -1.44
C PRO A 98 15.08 9.36 -2.30
N GLU A 99 14.26 10.35 -1.92
CA GLU A 99 14.15 11.62 -2.63
C GLU A 99 15.41 12.51 -2.52
N ALA A 100 16.18 12.37 -1.45
CA ALA A 100 17.44 13.08 -1.32
C ALA A 100 18.58 12.40 -2.11
N GLU A 101 18.51 11.07 -2.27
CA GLU A 101 19.54 10.31 -2.97
C GLU A 101 19.31 10.21 -4.48
N GLN A 102 18.07 9.97 -4.91
CA GLN A 102 17.71 9.65 -6.29
C GLN A 102 16.39 10.31 -6.72
N PRO A 103 16.25 11.64 -6.66
CA PRO A 103 14.98 12.32 -6.95
C PRO A 103 14.47 12.05 -8.36
N ALA A 104 15.35 12.07 -9.36
CA ALA A 104 14.99 11.79 -10.76
C ALA A 104 14.46 10.36 -10.93
N ARG A 105 15.05 9.37 -10.22
CA ARG A 105 14.62 7.99 -10.30
C ARG A 105 13.21 7.76 -9.74
N ILE A 106 12.80 8.56 -8.74
CA ILE A 106 11.42 8.54 -8.24
C ILE A 106 10.45 8.97 -9.33
N ILE A 107 10.76 10.04 -10.05
CA ILE A 107 9.91 10.50 -11.16
C ILE A 107 9.91 9.47 -12.30
N ASP A 108 11.07 8.94 -12.68
CA ASP A 108 11.15 7.92 -13.72
C ASP A 108 10.28 6.71 -13.41
N VAL A 109 10.42 6.13 -12.22
CA VAL A 109 9.67 4.91 -11.86
C VAL A 109 8.21 5.21 -11.59
N ASN A 110 7.93 6.20 -10.72
CA ASN A 110 6.57 6.42 -10.24
C ASN A 110 5.68 7.11 -11.28
N VAL A 111 6.23 8.01 -12.10
CA VAL A 111 5.46 8.77 -13.10
C VAL A 111 5.66 8.18 -14.49
N MET A 112 6.89 8.13 -15.00
CA MET A 112 7.14 7.66 -16.37
C MET A 112 6.86 6.17 -16.52
N GLY A 113 7.13 5.35 -15.48
CA GLY A 113 6.73 3.94 -15.45
C GLY A 113 5.21 3.77 -15.51
N THR A 114 4.46 4.63 -14.79
CA THR A 114 2.99 4.65 -14.88
C THR A 114 2.53 5.02 -16.28
N VAL A 115 3.11 6.05 -16.90
CA VAL A 115 2.80 6.45 -18.27
C VAL A 115 3.09 5.32 -19.26
N ALA A 116 4.21 4.62 -19.15
CA ALA A 116 4.55 3.49 -20.00
C ALA A 116 3.52 2.37 -19.92
N LEU A 117 3.04 2.05 -18.71
CA LEU A 117 2.01 1.04 -18.50
C LEU A 117 0.64 1.48 -19.03
N LEU A 118 0.27 2.73 -18.85
CA LEU A 118 -0.96 3.31 -19.40
C LEU A 118 -0.95 3.35 -20.93
N GLU A 119 0.19 3.67 -21.56
CA GLU A 119 0.37 3.65 -23.02
C GLU A 119 0.17 2.23 -23.59
N TRP A 120 0.69 1.21 -22.90
CA TRP A 120 0.39 -0.16 -23.25
C TRP A 120 -1.08 -0.50 -23.02
N ALA A 121 -1.61 -0.19 -21.83
CA ALA A 121 -2.97 -0.57 -21.43
C ALA A 121 -4.05 0.01 -22.36
N ARG A 122 -3.93 1.26 -22.81
CA ARG A 122 -4.91 1.90 -23.72
C ARG A 122 -5.01 1.22 -25.09
N THR A 123 -4.02 0.40 -25.47
CA THR A 123 -4.04 -0.36 -26.72
C THR A 123 -4.66 -1.75 -26.56
N GLN A 124 -5.00 -2.16 -25.33
CA GLN A 124 -5.53 -3.48 -25.03
C GLN A 124 -7.06 -3.44 -24.89
N SER A 125 -7.78 -3.98 -25.87
CA SER A 125 -9.25 -4.03 -25.83
C SER A 125 -9.83 -5.00 -24.78
N THR A 126 -9.00 -5.85 -24.17
CA THR A 126 -9.40 -6.85 -23.18
C THR A 126 -9.44 -6.34 -21.76
N ILE A 127 -8.87 -5.16 -21.48
CA ILE A 127 -8.79 -4.60 -20.13
C ILE A 127 -10.18 -4.10 -19.69
N GLN A 128 -10.71 -4.74 -18.67
CA GLN A 128 -12.00 -4.42 -18.05
C GLN A 128 -11.86 -3.44 -16.89
N ARG A 129 -10.67 -3.40 -16.22
CA ARG A 129 -10.37 -2.48 -15.14
C ARG A 129 -8.86 -2.26 -15.02
N PHE A 130 -8.49 -1.00 -14.84
CA PHE A 130 -7.14 -0.58 -14.47
C PHE A 130 -7.20 0.13 -13.12
N VAL A 131 -6.49 -0.37 -12.11
CA VAL A 131 -6.39 0.25 -10.78
C VAL A 131 -4.98 0.78 -10.58
N TYR A 132 -4.87 2.09 -10.43
CA TYR A 132 -3.63 2.72 -9.99
C TYR A 132 -3.59 2.77 -8.46
N VAL A 133 -2.53 2.23 -7.85
CA VAL A 133 -2.34 2.30 -6.40
C VAL A 133 -1.60 3.59 -6.07
N SER A 134 -2.37 4.61 -5.72
CA SER A 134 -1.90 5.90 -5.21
C SER A 134 -1.47 5.77 -3.73
N SER A 135 -1.72 6.74 -2.90
CA SER A 135 -1.36 6.74 -1.48
C SER A 135 -2.13 7.83 -0.73
N GLY A 136 -2.38 7.61 0.57
CA GLY A 136 -2.77 8.70 1.47
C GLY A 136 -1.74 9.83 1.58
N GLY A 137 -0.49 9.57 1.19
CA GLY A 137 0.56 10.61 1.11
C GLY A 137 0.31 11.73 0.09
N VAL A 138 -0.79 11.68 -0.67
CA VAL A 138 -1.23 12.79 -1.55
C VAL A 138 -1.94 13.89 -0.78
N TYR A 139 -2.50 13.59 0.39
CA TYR A 139 -3.13 14.59 1.23
C TYR A 139 -2.10 15.51 1.89
N LYS A 140 -2.55 16.68 2.33
CA LYS A 140 -1.71 17.65 3.05
C LYS A 140 -1.09 17.01 4.30
N GLU A 141 0.22 17.19 4.51
CA GLU A 141 0.96 16.51 5.59
C GLU A 141 0.46 16.84 7.01
N HIS A 142 -0.19 17.97 7.21
CA HIS A 142 -0.65 18.42 8.52
C HIS A 142 -2.14 18.15 8.77
N GLY A 143 -2.69 17.17 8.08
CA GLY A 143 -4.09 16.77 8.26
C GLY A 143 -5.10 17.68 7.58
N PRO A 144 -6.39 17.40 7.76
CA PRO A 144 -7.47 18.18 7.18
C PRO A 144 -7.50 19.59 7.78
N ASP A 145 -8.02 20.55 7.01
CA ASP A 145 -8.30 21.91 7.53
C ASP A 145 -9.33 21.89 8.68
N CYS A 146 -10.01 20.76 8.86
CA CYS A 146 -10.93 20.49 9.97
C CYS A 146 -10.43 19.29 10.78
N PRO A 147 -9.63 19.47 11.84
CA PRO A 147 -9.16 18.40 12.69
C PRO A 147 -10.31 17.54 13.22
N GLY A 148 -10.11 16.22 13.23
CA GLY A 148 -11.12 15.26 13.72
C GLY A 148 -12.22 14.89 12.73
N GLN A 149 -12.27 15.52 11.54
CA GLN A 149 -13.18 15.10 10.47
C GLN A 149 -12.49 14.06 9.58
N PRO A 150 -13.23 13.05 9.06
CA PRO A 150 -12.70 12.11 8.07
C PRO A 150 -12.25 12.85 6.80
N MET A 151 -11.12 12.43 6.22
CA MET A 151 -10.58 12.99 4.98
C MET A 151 -11.28 12.39 3.75
N PRO A 152 -12.09 13.15 3.02
CA PRO A 152 -12.73 12.67 1.80
C PRO A 152 -11.76 12.67 0.62
N GLU A 153 -12.09 11.92 -0.46
CA GLU A 153 -11.26 11.83 -1.66
C GLU A 153 -11.17 13.15 -2.43
N ASP A 154 -12.18 13.99 -2.36
CA ASP A 154 -12.19 15.36 -2.91
C ASP A 154 -11.65 16.41 -1.94
N GLY A 155 -11.11 15.96 -0.80
CA GLY A 155 -10.41 16.81 0.15
C GLY A 155 -9.11 17.40 -0.42
N TYR A 156 -8.53 18.31 0.34
CA TYR A 156 -7.36 19.07 -0.10
C TYR A 156 -6.12 18.19 -0.25
N VAL A 157 -5.67 18.00 -1.48
CA VAL A 157 -4.44 17.28 -1.84
C VAL A 157 -3.31 18.29 -2.06
N MET A 158 -2.28 18.20 -1.23
CA MET A 158 -1.10 19.08 -1.30
C MET A 158 0.13 18.35 -0.74
N PRO A 159 0.65 17.35 -1.47
CA PRO A 159 1.83 16.64 -1.04
C PRO A 159 3.05 17.55 -1.11
N SER A 160 3.91 17.51 -0.08
CA SER A 160 5.16 18.26 -0.03
C SER A 160 6.36 17.40 -0.39
N ARG A 161 6.27 16.08 -0.22
CA ARG A 161 7.34 15.13 -0.54
C ARG A 161 7.22 14.62 -1.95
N LEU A 162 8.36 14.37 -2.59
CA LEU A 162 8.44 13.93 -3.99
C LEU A 162 7.65 12.63 -4.24
N TYR A 163 7.62 11.72 -3.26
CA TYR A 163 6.77 10.54 -3.33
C TYR A 163 5.28 10.90 -3.50
N GLY A 164 4.74 11.70 -2.59
CA GLY A 164 3.34 12.12 -2.65
C GLY A 164 3.02 12.90 -3.94
N ILE A 165 3.93 13.80 -4.35
CA ILE A 165 3.84 14.54 -5.62
C ILE A 165 3.78 13.57 -6.81
N SER A 166 4.66 12.57 -6.84
CA SER A 166 4.66 11.57 -7.92
C SER A 166 3.40 10.72 -7.94
N LYS A 167 2.87 10.38 -6.75
CA LYS A 167 1.60 9.62 -6.63
C LYS A 167 0.40 10.44 -7.13
N LEU A 168 0.30 11.70 -6.75
CA LEU A 168 -0.76 12.59 -7.22
C LEU A 168 -0.66 12.85 -8.74
N ALA A 169 0.53 13.09 -9.25
CA ALA A 169 0.74 13.28 -10.69
C ALA A 169 0.27 12.05 -11.49
N SER A 170 0.66 10.85 -11.05
CA SER A 170 0.27 9.60 -11.72
C SER A 170 -1.23 9.29 -11.59
N GLU A 171 -1.86 9.66 -10.47
CA GLU A 171 -3.31 9.57 -10.27
C GLU A 171 -4.07 10.43 -11.29
N LEU A 172 -3.68 11.71 -11.42
CA LEU A 172 -4.27 12.63 -12.39
C LEU A 172 -4.02 12.20 -13.84
N ILE A 173 -2.85 11.64 -14.14
CA ILE A 173 -2.52 11.08 -15.45
C ILE A 173 -3.42 9.87 -15.74
N ALA A 174 -3.57 8.93 -14.80
CA ALA A 174 -4.43 7.75 -14.98
C ALA A 174 -5.90 8.15 -15.25
N GLU A 175 -6.43 9.11 -14.49
CA GLU A 175 -7.75 9.67 -14.72
C GLU A 175 -7.87 10.32 -16.10
N ARG A 176 -6.85 11.07 -16.52
CA ARG A 176 -6.84 11.69 -17.85
C ARG A 176 -6.81 10.66 -18.98
N TYR A 177 -6.07 9.56 -18.82
CA TYR A 177 -6.10 8.44 -19.77
C TYR A 177 -7.48 7.79 -19.85
N GLY A 178 -8.16 7.65 -18.71
CA GLY A 178 -9.54 7.19 -18.66
C GLY A 178 -10.46 8.05 -19.52
N SER A 179 -10.40 9.38 -19.33
CA SER A 179 -11.27 10.33 -20.03
C SER A 179 -10.93 10.51 -21.52
N LEU A 180 -9.64 10.38 -21.91
CA LEU A 180 -9.22 10.55 -23.30
C LEU A 180 -9.39 9.30 -24.15
N PHE A 181 -9.12 8.13 -23.59
CA PHE A 181 -9.00 6.90 -24.36
C PHE A 181 -10.05 5.84 -23.98
N GLY A 182 -10.95 6.15 -23.04
CA GLY A 182 -11.95 5.21 -22.56
C GLY A 182 -11.36 4.04 -21.74
N LEU A 183 -10.11 4.16 -21.26
CA LEU A 183 -9.52 3.17 -20.37
C LEU A 183 -10.31 3.16 -19.05
N PRO A 184 -10.84 2.01 -18.57
CA PRO A 184 -11.60 1.95 -17.32
C PRO A 184 -10.65 2.04 -16.10
N ALA A 185 -9.99 3.19 -15.97
CA ALA A 185 -8.98 3.47 -14.94
C ALA A 185 -9.60 4.15 -13.71
N ILE A 186 -9.20 3.66 -12.55
CA ILE A 186 -9.47 4.26 -11.24
C ILE A 186 -8.19 4.30 -10.41
N SER A 187 -8.16 5.13 -9.39
CA SER A 187 -7.08 5.21 -8.42
C SER A 187 -7.57 4.84 -7.01
N VAL A 188 -6.70 4.23 -6.22
CA VAL A 188 -6.97 3.93 -4.82
C VAL A 188 -5.92 4.59 -3.93
N ARG A 189 -6.34 5.15 -2.80
CA ARG A 189 -5.48 5.80 -1.80
C ARG A 189 -5.47 4.97 -0.51
N PRO A 190 -4.57 3.99 -0.38
CA PRO A 190 -4.43 3.25 0.88
C PRO A 190 -3.94 4.17 2.00
N ALA A 191 -4.49 3.96 3.21
CA ALA A 191 -3.98 4.53 4.45
C ALA A 191 -2.69 3.81 4.89
N SER A 192 -2.33 3.85 6.17
CA SER A 192 -1.14 3.17 6.70
C SER A 192 -1.36 1.65 6.73
N VAL A 193 -0.76 0.94 5.77
CA VAL A 193 -0.96 -0.52 5.62
C VAL A 193 0.03 -1.29 6.47
N TYR A 194 -0.45 -2.32 7.20
CA TYR A 194 0.35 -3.29 7.93
C TYR A 194 -0.12 -4.73 7.67
N GLY A 195 0.63 -5.72 8.13
CA GLY A 195 0.17 -7.12 8.11
C GLY A 195 1.17 -8.09 7.47
N THR A 196 0.66 -9.23 7.06
CA THR A 196 1.42 -10.30 6.41
C THR A 196 2.21 -9.77 5.22
N MET A 197 3.46 -10.21 5.06
CA MET A 197 4.40 -9.74 4.04
C MET A 197 4.98 -8.33 4.25
N ASP A 198 4.66 -7.64 5.36
CA ASP A 198 5.35 -6.41 5.75
C ASP A 198 6.74 -6.73 6.30
N ARG A 199 7.69 -6.90 5.40
CA ARG A 199 9.06 -7.31 5.68
C ARG A 199 10.08 -6.36 5.07
N VAL A 200 11.31 -6.44 5.55
CA VAL A 200 12.44 -5.77 4.92
C VAL A 200 12.73 -6.43 3.56
N THR A 201 12.86 -5.62 2.52
CA THR A 201 13.19 -6.03 1.15
C THR A 201 14.29 -5.12 0.60
N ALA A 202 14.79 -5.40 -0.59
CA ALA A 202 15.77 -4.54 -1.26
C ALA A 202 15.28 -3.10 -1.47
N SER A 203 13.95 -2.90 -1.57
CA SER A 203 13.31 -1.60 -1.80
C SER A 203 12.69 -0.97 -0.55
N ARG A 204 12.68 -1.69 0.60
CA ARG A 204 12.01 -1.24 1.82
C ARG A 204 12.71 -1.77 3.07
N ASN A 205 13.19 -0.89 3.92
CA ASN A 205 13.96 -1.25 5.11
C ASN A 205 13.20 -1.07 6.43
N VAL A 206 12.03 -0.43 6.43
CA VAL A 206 11.28 -0.11 7.65
C VAL A 206 9.92 -0.79 7.63
N ARG A 207 9.57 -1.41 8.74
CA ARG A 207 8.23 -1.98 8.99
C ARG A 207 7.32 -0.91 9.56
N HIS A 208 6.02 -1.01 9.28
CA HIS A 208 5.03 -0.11 9.88
C HIS A 208 4.88 -0.33 11.39
N VAL A 209 4.33 0.70 12.06
CA VAL A 209 4.15 0.73 13.52
C VAL A 209 3.48 -0.53 14.08
N PRO A 210 2.32 -0.99 13.57
CA PRO A 210 1.68 -2.19 14.10
C PRO A 210 2.54 -3.45 13.94
N ASN A 211 3.26 -3.58 12.81
CA ASN A 211 4.19 -4.69 12.60
C ASN A 211 5.34 -4.68 13.62
N ARG A 212 5.91 -3.51 13.89
CA ARG A 212 7.00 -3.37 14.88
C ARG A 212 6.55 -3.74 16.29
N ILE A 213 5.33 -3.35 16.66
CA ILE A 213 4.74 -3.69 17.97
C ILE A 213 4.47 -5.19 18.06
N ALA A 214 3.82 -5.78 17.06
CA ALA A 214 3.56 -7.22 17.01
C ALA A 214 4.87 -8.03 17.09
N HIS A 215 5.87 -7.65 16.31
CA HIS A 215 7.18 -8.31 16.31
C HIS A 215 7.90 -8.20 17.66
N ALA A 216 7.88 -7.02 18.30
CA ALA A 216 8.47 -6.83 19.63
C ALA A 216 7.74 -7.64 20.70
N ALA A 217 6.43 -7.78 20.61
CA ALA A 217 5.64 -8.57 21.54
C ALA A 217 5.90 -10.07 21.38
N LEU A 218 6.00 -10.58 20.16
CA LEU A 218 6.20 -11.99 19.85
C LEU A 218 7.66 -12.43 20.00
N GLU A 219 8.63 -11.54 19.83
CA GLU A 219 10.01 -11.80 20.17
C GLU A 219 10.20 -11.74 21.70
N VAL A 220 11.02 -12.63 22.26
CA VAL A 220 11.22 -12.92 23.71
C VAL A 220 11.59 -11.68 24.57
N ARG A 221 11.57 -10.47 24.05
CA ARG A 221 11.97 -9.26 24.77
C ARG A 221 10.93 -8.74 25.77
N GLY A 222 9.64 -9.03 25.58
CA GLY A 222 8.55 -8.61 26.48
C GLY A 222 8.36 -7.10 26.64
N ARG A 223 9.19 -6.27 25.95
CA ARG A 223 9.22 -4.82 26.12
C ARG A 223 9.62 -4.12 24.82
N LEU A 224 9.00 -2.96 24.55
CA LEU A 224 9.33 -2.05 23.45
C LEU A 224 9.57 -0.63 23.97
N ARG A 225 10.68 0.01 23.60
CA ARG A 225 10.93 1.40 23.95
C ARG A 225 10.37 2.31 22.86
N VAL A 226 9.50 3.26 23.26
CA VAL A 226 8.84 4.21 22.37
C VAL A 226 9.06 5.64 22.86
N ASN A 227 9.06 6.62 21.96
CA ASN A 227 9.13 8.02 22.37
C ASN A 227 7.73 8.61 22.70
N SER A 228 6.66 7.98 22.22
CA SER A 228 5.28 8.39 22.48
C SER A 228 4.31 7.24 22.24
N LEU A 229 3.26 7.16 23.04
CA LEU A 229 2.12 6.27 22.86
C LEU A 229 0.92 6.98 22.19
N ASP A 230 0.98 8.30 22.05
CA ASP A 230 -0.17 9.13 21.66
C ASP A 230 -0.22 9.42 20.15
N GLY A 231 0.77 8.93 19.39
CA GLY A 231 0.73 9.01 17.93
C GLY A 231 -0.45 8.24 17.35
N VAL A 232 -1.28 8.90 16.54
CA VAL A 232 -2.48 8.33 15.93
C VAL A 232 -2.35 8.25 14.41
N GLY A 233 -3.09 7.31 13.80
CA GLY A 233 -3.21 7.18 12.36
C GLY A 233 -4.37 6.27 11.97
N ASP A 234 -4.76 6.31 10.71
CA ASP A 234 -5.64 5.29 10.14
C ASP A 234 -4.79 4.12 9.64
N TYR A 235 -4.95 2.95 10.27
CA TYR A 235 -4.20 1.75 9.97
C TYR A 235 -5.13 0.68 9.41
N ILE A 236 -4.72 0.04 8.32
CA ILE A 236 -5.49 -1.01 7.66
C ILE A 236 -4.62 -2.24 7.39
N HIS A 237 -5.19 -3.43 7.56
CA HIS A 237 -4.47 -4.67 7.26
C HIS A 237 -4.38 -4.90 5.74
N ALA A 238 -3.25 -5.45 5.28
CA ALA A 238 -2.96 -5.65 3.86
C ALA A 238 -3.99 -6.54 3.15
N GLU A 239 -4.56 -7.53 3.83
CA GLU A 239 -5.65 -8.35 3.27
C GLU A 239 -6.93 -7.54 3.06
N ASP A 240 -7.25 -6.58 3.96
CA ASP A 240 -8.41 -5.73 3.77
C ASP A 240 -8.22 -4.77 2.60
N VAL A 241 -6.97 -4.28 2.38
CA VAL A 241 -6.62 -3.53 1.16
C VAL A 241 -6.78 -4.40 -0.08
N ALA A 242 -6.29 -5.64 -0.05
CA ALA A 242 -6.43 -6.57 -1.17
C ALA A 242 -7.92 -6.82 -1.49
N ARG A 243 -8.74 -7.12 -0.48
CA ARG A 243 -10.18 -7.33 -0.65
C ARG A 243 -10.92 -6.10 -1.17
N ALA A 244 -10.51 -4.89 -0.75
CA ALA A 244 -11.04 -3.63 -1.28
C ALA A 244 -10.76 -3.52 -2.78
N ILE A 245 -9.50 -3.75 -3.20
CA ILE A 245 -9.12 -3.71 -4.61
C ILE A 245 -9.87 -4.78 -5.39
N LEU A 246 -10.00 -6.02 -4.88
CA LEU A 246 -10.78 -7.08 -5.53
C LEU A 246 -12.25 -6.68 -5.70
N ALA A 247 -12.85 -6.04 -4.69
CA ALA A 247 -14.23 -5.55 -4.79
C ALA A 247 -14.40 -4.48 -5.88
N LEU A 248 -13.42 -3.56 -5.99
CA LEU A 248 -13.41 -2.55 -7.06
C LEU A 248 -13.17 -3.17 -8.45
N LEU A 249 -12.32 -4.19 -8.57
CA LEU A 249 -12.10 -4.93 -9.82
C LEU A 249 -13.38 -5.66 -10.26
N ALA A 250 -14.15 -6.22 -9.33
CA ALA A 250 -15.37 -6.97 -9.59
C ALA A 250 -16.62 -6.08 -9.77
N ALA A 251 -16.57 -4.81 -9.37
CA ALA A 251 -17.71 -3.91 -9.45
C ALA A 251 -18.13 -3.67 -10.91
N PRO A 252 -19.40 -3.89 -11.26
CA PRO A 252 -19.87 -3.74 -12.66
C PRO A 252 -19.80 -2.28 -13.13
N ARG A 253 -20.00 -1.35 -12.23
CA ARG A 253 -19.94 0.09 -12.49
C ARG A 253 -19.34 0.81 -11.28
N LEU A 254 -18.51 1.80 -11.56
CA LEU A 254 -17.95 2.74 -10.58
C LEU A 254 -18.24 4.17 -11.06
N ASN A 255 -18.67 5.04 -10.16
CA ASN A 255 -19.04 6.42 -10.48
C ASN A 255 -17.92 7.43 -10.12
N PHE A 256 -16.90 7.00 -9.39
CA PHE A 256 -15.77 7.84 -9.00
C PHE A 256 -14.47 7.32 -9.61
N SER A 257 -13.52 8.23 -9.82
CA SER A 257 -12.18 7.92 -10.30
C SER A 257 -11.18 7.62 -9.17
N VAL A 258 -11.51 7.98 -7.91
CA VAL A 258 -10.62 7.83 -6.75
C VAL A 258 -11.39 7.29 -5.54
N TYR A 259 -10.76 6.35 -4.82
CA TYR A 259 -11.30 5.69 -3.63
C TYR A 259 -10.26 5.62 -2.52
N ASN A 260 -10.62 6.07 -1.31
CA ASN A 260 -9.85 5.78 -0.12
C ASN A 260 -10.00 4.31 0.27
N ILE A 261 -8.89 3.68 0.66
CA ILE A 261 -8.88 2.33 1.23
C ILE A 261 -8.22 2.41 2.61
N ALA A 262 -9.04 2.40 3.64
CA ALA A 262 -8.66 2.66 5.01
C ALA A 262 -9.56 1.92 5.99
N SER A 263 -9.23 1.97 7.29
CA SER A 263 -10.14 1.44 8.31
C SER A 263 -11.32 2.38 8.57
N GLY A 264 -11.18 3.65 8.23
CA GLY A 264 -12.16 4.69 8.53
C GLY A 264 -12.18 5.11 10.00
N THR A 265 -11.16 4.70 10.76
CA THR A 265 -11.01 5.02 12.19
C THR A 265 -9.57 5.36 12.52
N THR A 266 -9.37 6.20 13.53
CA THR A 266 -8.03 6.47 14.06
C THR A 266 -7.69 5.45 15.14
N THR A 267 -6.44 5.02 15.17
CA THR A 267 -5.88 4.07 16.17
C THR A 267 -4.56 4.64 16.67
N SER A 268 -4.33 4.58 17.97
CA SER A 268 -3.09 5.07 18.59
C SER A 268 -2.05 3.96 18.73
N VAL A 269 -0.79 4.35 18.95
CA VAL A 269 0.28 3.42 19.35
C VAL A 269 -0.10 2.71 20.65
N ARG A 270 -0.76 3.40 21.57
CA ARG A 270 -1.26 2.85 22.84
C ARG A 270 -2.21 1.68 22.61
N ASP A 271 -3.20 1.84 21.73
CA ASP A 271 -4.17 0.78 21.41
C ASP A 271 -3.45 -0.48 20.94
N PHE A 272 -2.50 -0.36 20.00
CA PHE A 272 -1.73 -1.51 19.52
C PHE A 272 -0.89 -2.18 20.61
N VAL A 273 -0.30 -1.40 21.52
CA VAL A 273 0.46 -1.95 22.66
C VAL A 273 -0.47 -2.71 23.62
N GLU A 274 -1.63 -2.15 23.92
CA GLU A 274 -2.63 -2.80 24.77
C GLU A 274 -3.15 -4.09 24.14
N TRP A 275 -3.48 -4.08 22.85
CA TRP A 275 -3.92 -5.28 22.13
C TRP A 275 -2.83 -6.35 22.01
N ALA A 276 -1.57 -5.92 21.84
CA ALA A 276 -0.43 -6.83 21.87
C ALA A 276 -0.27 -7.49 23.25
N ALA A 277 -0.45 -6.74 24.34
CA ALA A 277 -0.38 -7.25 25.71
C ALA A 277 -1.52 -8.25 26.03
N GLU A 278 -2.69 -8.10 25.42
CA GLU A 278 -3.78 -9.08 25.51
C GLU A 278 -3.38 -10.46 24.94
N LYS A 279 -2.61 -10.47 23.84
CA LYS A 279 -2.11 -11.69 23.19
C LYS A 279 -0.85 -12.24 23.85
N VAL A 280 0.01 -11.38 24.35
CA VAL A 280 1.30 -11.74 24.94
C VAL A 280 1.37 -11.16 26.36
N PRO A 281 0.92 -11.91 27.38
CA PRO A 281 0.93 -11.47 28.76
C PRO A 281 2.33 -11.06 29.23
N GLY A 282 2.45 -9.87 29.82
CA GLY A 282 3.73 -9.28 30.25
C GLY A 282 4.42 -8.40 29.23
N PHE A 283 3.92 -8.30 28.00
CA PHE A 283 4.41 -7.30 27.04
C PHE A 283 4.06 -5.88 27.53
N GLN A 284 5.03 -4.97 27.45
CA GLN A 284 4.89 -3.57 27.88
C GLN A 284 5.65 -2.64 26.93
N ALA A 285 5.16 -1.41 26.78
CA ALA A 285 5.90 -0.33 26.17
C ALA A 285 6.43 0.62 27.26
N GLU A 286 7.69 1.01 27.14
CA GLU A 286 8.36 1.99 27.99
C GLU A 286 8.56 3.29 27.20
N VAL A 287 8.05 4.41 27.73
CA VAL A 287 8.24 5.73 27.11
C VAL A 287 9.62 6.26 27.51
N VAL A 288 10.44 6.55 26.50
CA VAL A 288 11.82 7.04 26.66
C VAL A 288 12.07 8.26 25.77
N SER A 289 13.27 8.82 25.81
CA SER A 289 13.64 9.89 24.88
C SER A 289 13.63 9.38 23.42
N ALA A 290 13.43 10.27 22.45
CA ALA A 290 13.47 9.88 21.03
C ALA A 290 14.82 9.26 20.62
N ALA A 291 15.91 9.66 21.28
CA ALA A 291 17.24 9.10 21.04
C ALA A 291 17.40 7.65 21.52
N ASP A 292 16.63 7.26 22.54
CA ASP A 292 16.71 5.92 23.16
C ASP A 292 15.58 4.99 22.66
N ALA A 293 14.60 5.54 21.92
CA ALA A 293 13.43 4.81 21.49
C ALA A 293 13.73 3.86 20.31
N GLU A 294 13.19 2.65 20.39
CA GLU A 294 13.19 1.68 19.29
C GLU A 294 12.11 2.00 18.26
N LEU A 295 11.00 2.59 18.70
CA LEU A 295 9.92 3.09 17.85
C LEU A 295 9.76 4.59 18.07
N VAL A 296 10.16 5.37 17.07
CA VAL A 296 10.04 6.83 17.12
C VAL A 296 8.79 7.25 16.34
N GLN A 297 7.89 7.97 17.00
CA GLN A 297 6.74 8.63 16.42
C GLN A 297 7.06 10.10 16.17
N ASP A 298 6.58 10.62 15.05
CA ASP A 298 6.64 12.05 14.77
C ASP A 298 5.76 12.80 15.80
N PRO A 299 6.30 13.77 16.54
CA PRO A 299 5.52 14.56 17.51
C PRO A 299 4.33 15.29 16.88
N SER A 300 4.37 15.60 15.58
CA SER A 300 3.27 16.25 14.87
C SER A 300 2.05 15.34 14.66
N LEU A 301 2.20 14.03 14.86
CA LEU A 301 1.09 13.06 14.76
C LEU A 301 0.26 12.96 16.06
N LYS A 302 0.55 13.80 17.07
CA LYS A 302 -0.25 13.91 18.28
C LYS A 302 -1.58 14.63 17.99
N ASP A 303 -2.57 14.36 18.82
CA ASP A 303 -3.81 15.10 18.93
C ASP A 303 -4.72 15.11 17.69
N GLY A 304 -4.72 14.00 16.92
CA GLY A 304 -5.71 13.83 15.84
C GLY A 304 -5.51 14.77 14.64
N MET A 305 -4.29 15.27 14.41
CA MET A 305 -3.97 16.05 13.21
C MET A 305 -4.18 15.23 11.92
N TRP A 306 -4.05 13.90 12.00
CA TRP A 306 -4.46 12.98 10.96
C TRP A 306 -5.79 12.34 11.36
N GLY A 307 -6.89 12.81 10.79
CA GLY A 307 -8.18 12.14 10.91
C GLY A 307 -8.18 10.78 10.21
N ALA A 308 -9.25 10.02 10.46
CA ALA A 308 -9.54 8.85 9.66
C ALA A 308 -9.81 9.26 8.20
N TYR A 309 -9.64 8.31 7.28
CA TYR A 309 -10.07 8.54 5.89
C TYR A 309 -11.57 8.29 5.76
N ASP A 310 -12.26 9.09 4.96
CA ASP A 310 -13.62 8.78 4.56
C ASP A 310 -13.60 7.63 3.54
N ILE A 311 -14.28 6.55 3.85
CA ILE A 311 -14.39 5.35 3.01
C ILE A 311 -15.81 5.17 2.45
N SER A 312 -16.65 6.19 2.54
CA SER A 312 -18.06 6.12 2.14
C SER A 312 -18.23 5.81 0.65
N ARG A 313 -17.34 6.28 -0.24
CA ARG A 313 -17.40 6.02 -1.68
C ARG A 313 -17.29 4.54 -2.01
N ILE A 314 -16.24 3.87 -1.52
CA ILE A 314 -16.09 2.43 -1.76
C ILE A 314 -17.20 1.62 -1.11
N GLN A 315 -17.67 2.06 0.06
CA GLN A 315 -18.78 1.41 0.76
C GLN A 315 -20.13 1.56 0.04
N ALA A 316 -20.34 2.65 -0.66
CA ALA A 316 -21.55 2.88 -1.44
C ALA A 316 -21.60 2.05 -2.73
N GLU A 317 -20.45 1.75 -3.32
CA GLU A 317 -20.37 1.09 -4.63
C GLU A 317 -19.97 -0.39 -4.58
N THR A 318 -19.56 -0.86 -3.40
CA THR A 318 -19.18 -2.25 -3.18
C THR A 318 -19.74 -2.76 -1.84
N SER A 319 -19.76 -4.09 -1.67
CA SER A 319 -20.06 -4.72 -0.38
C SER A 319 -18.88 -4.73 0.59
N TRP A 320 -17.71 -4.21 0.17
CA TRP A 320 -16.52 -4.25 0.99
C TRP A 320 -16.67 -3.42 2.28
N ARG A 321 -16.20 -3.99 3.37
CA ARG A 321 -16.04 -3.33 4.67
C ARG A 321 -14.72 -3.79 5.27
N PRO A 322 -13.91 -2.89 5.87
CA PRO A 322 -12.70 -3.29 6.58
C PRO A 322 -13.07 -4.06 7.85
N ARG A 323 -12.24 -4.99 8.26
CA ARG A 323 -12.33 -5.57 9.60
C ARG A 323 -12.05 -4.48 10.65
N PRO A 324 -12.64 -4.57 11.86
CA PRO A 324 -12.20 -3.76 12.99
C PRO A 324 -10.68 -3.90 13.19
N VAL A 325 -9.97 -2.76 13.40
CA VAL A 325 -8.50 -2.75 13.45
C VAL A 325 -7.96 -3.71 14.51
N ARG A 326 -8.60 -3.77 15.70
CA ARG A 326 -8.24 -4.71 16.78
C ARG A 326 -8.34 -6.17 16.33
N GLU A 327 -9.42 -6.54 15.67
CA GLU A 327 -9.63 -7.90 15.17
C GLU A 327 -8.57 -8.28 14.13
N ALA A 328 -8.34 -7.39 13.15
CA ALA A 328 -7.33 -7.59 12.13
C ALA A 328 -5.92 -7.68 12.71
N PHE A 329 -5.60 -6.88 13.73
CA PHE A 329 -4.32 -6.92 14.42
C PHE A 329 -4.12 -8.20 15.24
N HIS A 330 -5.15 -8.65 15.97
CA HIS A 330 -5.10 -9.92 16.70
C HIS A 330 -4.91 -11.11 15.75
N ALA A 331 -5.63 -11.15 14.62
CA ALA A 331 -5.45 -12.19 13.61
C ALA A 331 -4.06 -12.16 12.95
N TYR A 332 -3.42 -10.98 12.89
CA TYR A 332 -2.06 -10.84 12.40
C TYR A 332 -1.01 -11.37 13.38
N MET A 333 -1.30 -11.33 14.69
CA MET A 333 -0.41 -11.83 15.73
C MET A 333 -0.53 -13.36 15.95
N ASP A 334 -1.58 -14.02 15.45
CA ASP A 334 -1.76 -15.47 15.48
C ASP A 334 -0.89 -16.17 14.42
#